data_49e946066d0da3861a4509ca5362247c
#
_entry.id   49e946066d0da3861a4509ca5362247c
#
_cell.length_a   1.000
_cell.length_b   1.000
_cell.length_c   1.000
_cell.angle_alpha   90.00
_cell.angle_beta   90.00
_cell.angle_gamma   90.00
#
_symmetry.space_group_name_H-M   'P 1'
#
loop_
_entity.id
_entity.type
_entity.pdbx_description
1 polymer ?
#
loop_
_entity_poly.entity_id
_entity_poly.type
_entity_poly.pdbx_seq_one_letter_code
_entity_poly.pdbx_strand_id
1 'polypeptide(L)'
;MENEKRIATSNAEMVTISRAEYESQQTQLTELKLQNQWLLEQLGLAKKRQFGSSSEKLQEGLMDQLSLSFNELEAYAYGTKSATPEQVAVKAHARKKQSGSVTEIVPEGTPTEVVEHRLSEEELICSACGSKMEEIGKEVRRSLQMEPARFWIREDVYYTYACRKCEQDSGEANILKTPKEPALLPGSYASAEAVAHIAVQKFVMYSPLYRLEQEFHRQGLKLSRQTMSNWLLNVSDTWLQPIYEVLHRQLCREKVLHGDETTLQVLKEPGKAATSKSYMWLYRTSGCTEHPIVLYEYQPNRKAEHAEEFLKGFSGWLHADGYHGYHRLPENIRVVGCWAHARRKFDEALQTLLQEKRKDSLAAAGECYCSRLFQLEKSFAELTPEERHAKRLEQEKPVLDALLAWANAASGKATPKSALGRALHYLLEQWPYLIRYLEDGRLELSNNRAERSIKPFVMGRKNWLFANTPGGAQSSSVIYSLIETAKENGLDPYRYLLWVLRNAPAMSQMDEAWAEQLLPASAPQECRIPKE
;
A
#
# COMPACT_ATOMS: atom_id res chain seq x y z
N MET A 1 73.99 0.65 18.65
CA MET A 1 73.29 1.01 19.88
C MET A 1 71.98 0.28 19.88
N GLU A 2 71.98 -0.79 20.65
CA GLU A 2 70.91 -1.79 20.77
C GLU A 2 69.78 -1.23 21.62
N ASN A 3 68.53 -1.37 21.10
CA ASN A 3 67.34 -1.09 21.87
C ASN A 3 66.79 -2.43 22.38
N GLU A 4 67.14 -2.74 23.62
CA GLU A 4 66.58 -3.85 24.38
C GLU A 4 65.10 -3.61 24.65
N LYS A 5 64.21 -4.45 24.06
CA LYS A 5 62.84 -4.58 24.48
C LYS A 5 62.80 -5.36 25.80
N ARG A 6 62.56 -4.68 26.89
CA ARG A 6 62.19 -5.32 28.16
C ARG A 6 60.80 -5.90 28.05
N ILE A 7 60.72 -7.22 27.94
CA ILE A 7 59.46 -8.00 28.16
C ILE A 7 59.29 -8.08 29.68
N ALA A 8 58.25 -7.42 30.19
CA ALA A 8 57.84 -7.54 31.57
C ALA A 8 57.20 -8.93 31.74
N THR A 9 57.88 -9.88 32.37
CA THR A 9 57.34 -11.12 32.88
C THR A 9 56.47 -10.80 34.11
N SER A 10 55.13 -10.89 33.96
CA SER A 10 54.24 -10.86 35.11
C SER A 10 54.42 -12.15 35.93
N ASN A 11 54.74 -12.03 37.20
CA ASN A 11 54.64 -13.12 38.19
C ASN A 11 53.20 -13.60 38.23
N ALA A 12 52.94 -14.71 37.58
CA ALA A 12 51.65 -15.40 37.72
C ALA A 12 51.65 -16.15 39.08
N GLU A 13 51.07 -15.53 40.09
CA GLU A 13 50.70 -16.28 41.29
C GLU A 13 49.73 -17.40 40.91
N MET A 14 50.16 -18.64 41.13
CA MET A 14 49.26 -19.81 40.93
C MET A 14 48.30 -19.88 42.09
N VAL A 15 47.03 -19.60 41.81
CA VAL A 15 45.92 -19.81 42.77
C VAL A 15 45.32 -21.18 42.52
N THR A 16 45.36 -22.04 43.55
CA THR A 16 44.73 -23.36 43.49
C THR A 16 43.27 -23.21 43.93
N ILE A 17 42.34 -23.44 43.03
CA ILE A 17 40.90 -23.45 43.31
C ILE A 17 40.36 -24.89 43.16
N SER A 18 39.28 -25.20 43.84
CA SER A 18 38.64 -26.51 43.69
C SER A 18 38.00 -26.61 42.26
N ARG A 19 37.89 -27.85 41.76
CA ARG A 19 37.27 -28.10 40.47
C ARG A 19 35.82 -27.56 40.39
N ALA A 20 35.08 -27.68 41.49
CA ALA A 20 33.72 -27.17 41.61
C ALA A 20 33.67 -25.62 41.51
N GLU A 21 34.63 -24.93 42.15
CA GLU A 21 34.74 -23.46 42.04
C GLU A 21 35.13 -23.02 40.63
N TYR A 22 36.03 -23.75 39.97
CA TYR A 22 36.41 -23.46 38.58
C TYR A 22 35.23 -23.63 37.62
N GLU A 23 34.47 -24.75 37.74
CA GLU A 23 33.28 -25.00 36.92
C GLU A 23 32.19 -23.96 37.18
N SER A 24 32.00 -23.54 38.46
CA SER A 24 31.07 -22.47 38.83
C SER A 24 31.48 -21.13 38.22
N GLN A 25 32.77 -20.73 38.30
CA GLN A 25 33.29 -19.51 37.70
C GLN A 25 33.17 -19.53 36.18
N GLN A 26 33.45 -20.66 35.52
CA GLN A 26 33.28 -20.79 34.08
C GLN A 26 31.81 -20.62 33.65
N THR A 27 30.88 -21.17 34.41
CA THR A 27 29.44 -21.02 34.19
C THR A 27 29.03 -19.56 34.35
N GLN A 28 29.43 -18.89 35.44
CA GLN A 28 29.16 -17.47 35.66
C GLN A 28 29.78 -16.57 34.59
N LEU A 29 30.99 -16.88 34.14
CA LEU A 29 31.68 -16.13 33.06
C LEU A 29 30.95 -16.26 31.73
N THR A 30 30.43 -17.45 31.46
CA THR A 30 29.63 -17.72 30.27
C THR A 30 28.30 -16.97 30.32
N GLU A 31 27.63 -16.98 31.46
CA GLU A 31 26.37 -16.27 31.70
C GLU A 31 26.55 -14.74 31.58
N LEU A 32 27.60 -14.17 32.18
CA LEU A 32 27.94 -12.75 32.06
C LEU A 32 28.29 -12.35 30.64
N LYS A 33 28.98 -13.20 29.87
CA LYS A 33 29.24 -12.95 28.44
C LYS A 33 27.95 -12.90 27.63
N LEU A 34 27.02 -13.81 27.87
CA LEU A 34 25.71 -13.86 27.22
C LEU A 34 24.86 -12.63 27.60
N GLN A 35 24.86 -12.22 28.87
CA GLN A 35 24.18 -11.00 29.31
C GLN A 35 24.77 -9.73 28.66
N ASN A 36 26.09 -9.64 28.56
CA ASN A 36 26.76 -8.50 27.95
C ASN A 36 26.46 -8.42 26.44
N GLN A 37 26.47 -9.55 25.76
CA GLN A 37 26.08 -9.61 24.34
C GLN A 37 24.64 -9.16 24.13
N TRP A 38 23.71 -9.63 24.97
CA TRP A 38 22.31 -9.20 24.94
C TRP A 38 22.15 -7.69 25.18
N LEU A 39 22.85 -7.12 26.15
CA LEU A 39 22.83 -5.67 26.43
C LEU A 39 23.34 -4.86 25.24
N LEU A 40 24.43 -5.30 24.59
CA LEU A 40 24.97 -4.66 23.40
C LEU A 40 23.97 -4.69 22.22
N GLU A 41 23.27 -5.80 22.03
CA GLU A 41 22.19 -5.93 21.03
C GLU A 41 21.04 -4.96 21.34
N GLN A 42 20.61 -4.85 22.60
CA GLN A 42 19.53 -3.92 23.00
C GLN A 42 19.94 -2.46 22.80
N LEU A 43 21.20 -2.10 23.11
CA LEU A 43 21.74 -0.76 22.83
C LEU A 43 21.81 -0.46 21.34
N GLY A 44 22.22 -1.43 20.51
CA GLY A 44 22.21 -1.32 19.05
C GLY A 44 20.82 -1.09 18.48
N LEU A 45 19.83 -1.86 18.94
CA LEU A 45 18.43 -1.71 18.55
C LEU A 45 17.82 -0.39 19.05
N ALA A 46 18.14 0.05 20.27
CA ALA A 46 17.68 1.31 20.83
C ALA A 46 18.22 2.51 20.04
N LYS A 47 19.54 2.52 19.72
CA LYS A 47 20.16 3.54 18.86
C LYS A 47 19.51 3.59 17.48
N LYS A 48 19.20 2.43 16.88
CA LYS A 48 18.53 2.38 15.57
C LYS A 48 17.10 2.91 15.63
N ARG A 49 16.36 2.67 16.71
CA ARG A 49 15.02 3.26 16.92
C ARG A 49 15.04 4.77 17.14
N GLN A 50 16.09 5.28 17.77
CA GLN A 50 16.26 6.71 18.06
C GLN A 50 16.85 7.52 16.91
N PHE A 51 17.78 6.95 16.14
CA PHE A 51 18.59 7.65 15.15
C PHE A 51 18.56 7.01 13.76
N GLY A 52 17.93 5.83 13.59
CA GLY A 52 17.76 5.20 12.29
C GLY A 52 16.65 5.89 11.51
N SER A 53 16.87 6.13 10.22
CA SER A 53 15.79 6.53 9.32
C SER A 53 14.67 5.50 9.41
N SER A 54 13.45 5.94 9.66
CA SER A 54 12.25 5.09 9.73
C SER A 54 11.81 4.54 8.35
N SER A 55 12.68 4.60 7.35
CA SER A 55 12.48 3.98 6.05
C SER A 55 13.11 2.60 6.07
N GLU A 56 12.27 1.57 5.93
CA GLU A 56 12.74 0.25 5.54
C GLU A 56 13.47 0.40 4.19
N LYS A 57 14.79 0.26 4.19
CA LYS A 57 15.55 0.09 2.95
C LYS A 57 15.24 -1.29 2.41
N LEU A 58 14.26 -1.37 1.54
CA LEU A 58 14.10 -2.51 0.63
C LEU A 58 15.23 -2.44 -0.39
N GLN A 59 15.93 -3.57 -0.58
CA GLN A 59 17.01 -3.69 -1.55
C GLN A 59 16.53 -3.41 -2.98
N GLU A 60 17.43 -2.87 -3.78
CA GLU A 60 17.29 -2.55 -5.20
C GLU A 60 16.59 -3.67 -5.99
N GLY A 61 15.44 -3.38 -6.53
CA GLY A 61 14.59 -4.30 -7.32
C GLY A 61 13.12 -4.24 -6.93
N LEU A 62 12.77 -3.73 -5.75
CA LEU A 62 11.40 -3.38 -5.35
C LEU A 62 11.25 -1.86 -5.15
N MET A 63 12.26 -1.08 -5.56
CA MET A 63 12.40 0.34 -5.23
C MET A 63 11.53 1.27 -6.07
N ASP A 64 11.06 0.86 -7.24
CA ASP A 64 10.34 1.76 -8.16
C ASP A 64 8.91 2.13 -7.72
N GLN A 65 8.35 1.44 -6.72
CA GLN A 65 7.02 1.77 -6.20
C GLN A 65 6.97 2.16 -4.71
N LEU A 66 8.09 2.17 -3.99
CA LEU A 66 8.08 2.31 -2.53
C LEU A 66 8.84 3.52 -1.96
N SER A 67 9.51 4.31 -2.79
CA SER A 67 10.16 5.56 -2.34
C SER A 67 9.24 6.76 -2.50
N LEU A 68 8.05 6.72 -1.94
CA LEU A 68 7.36 7.94 -1.57
C LEU A 68 7.99 8.46 -0.27
N SER A 69 9.21 8.98 -0.38
CA SER A 69 9.74 9.87 0.64
C SER A 69 8.89 11.13 0.62
N PHE A 70 8.43 11.56 1.79
CA PHE A 70 7.57 12.73 1.98
C PHE A 70 8.24 14.06 1.59
N ASN A 71 9.45 14.00 1.06
CA ASN A 71 10.23 15.16 0.65
C ASN A 71 10.99 14.83 -0.65
N GLU A 72 10.28 14.95 -1.78
CA GLU A 72 10.89 14.82 -3.11
C GLU A 72 12.10 15.76 -3.27
N LEU A 73 12.06 16.94 -2.64
CA LEU A 73 13.17 17.90 -2.59
C LEU A 73 14.35 17.42 -1.73
N GLU A 74 14.11 16.71 -0.62
CA GLU A 74 15.18 16.11 0.19
C GLU A 74 15.80 14.90 -0.51
N ALA A 75 15.02 14.06 -1.20
CA ALA A 75 15.58 12.96 -1.98
C ALA A 75 16.50 13.46 -3.10
N TYR A 76 16.14 14.57 -3.74
CA TYR A 76 16.99 15.23 -4.74
C TYR A 76 18.25 15.86 -4.10
N ALA A 77 18.14 16.46 -2.92
CA ALA A 77 19.26 17.07 -2.19
C ALA A 77 20.25 16.03 -1.62
N TYR A 78 19.77 14.85 -1.21
CA TYR A 78 20.64 13.76 -0.75
C TYR A 78 21.36 13.02 -1.89
N GLY A 79 20.83 13.03 -3.10
CA GLY A 79 21.49 12.48 -4.30
C GLY A 79 22.67 13.33 -4.80
N THR A 80 22.83 14.55 -4.31
CA THR A 80 23.87 15.49 -4.76
C THR A 80 24.97 15.73 -3.73
N LYS A 81 24.94 15.12 -2.55
CA LYS A 81 26.03 15.25 -1.56
C LYS A 81 26.85 13.98 -1.46
N SER A 82 28.08 14.13 -1.97
CA SER A 82 29.30 13.41 -1.62
C SER A 82 29.70 12.24 -2.49
N ALA A 83 30.61 12.54 -3.38
CA ALA A 83 31.87 11.81 -3.41
C ALA A 83 32.98 12.80 -3.68
N THR A 84 33.89 12.94 -2.75
CA THR A 84 35.23 13.52 -3.01
C THR A 84 35.84 12.69 -4.13
N PRO A 85 36.42 13.32 -5.18
CA PRO A 85 36.87 12.55 -6.33
C PRO A 85 38.23 11.90 -6.03
N GLU A 86 38.23 10.58 -5.87
CA GLU A 86 39.42 9.82 -6.23
C GLU A 86 39.51 9.81 -7.76
N GLN A 87 40.65 10.26 -8.28
CA GLN A 87 40.90 10.31 -9.72
C GLN A 87 40.98 8.89 -10.29
N VAL A 88 39.92 8.45 -10.91
CA VAL A 88 39.90 7.27 -11.80
C VAL A 88 39.86 7.80 -13.23
N ALA A 89 40.90 7.48 -14.02
CA ALA A 89 40.97 7.84 -15.42
C ALA A 89 39.84 7.09 -16.18
N VAL A 90 38.80 7.81 -16.56
CA VAL A 90 37.66 7.30 -17.35
C VAL A 90 37.94 7.54 -18.82
N LYS A 91 37.97 6.47 -19.64
CA LYS A 91 37.95 6.55 -21.10
C LYS A 91 36.71 7.35 -21.54
N ALA A 92 36.92 8.31 -22.45
CA ALA A 92 35.86 9.14 -23.01
C ALA A 92 34.75 8.29 -23.64
N HIS A 93 33.62 8.19 -22.96
CA HIS A 93 32.38 7.73 -23.55
C HIS A 93 31.62 8.92 -24.11
N ALA A 94 31.31 8.89 -25.39
CA ALA A 94 30.43 9.85 -26.03
C ALA A 94 29.06 9.80 -25.33
N ARG A 95 28.68 10.90 -24.65
CA ARG A 95 27.35 11.10 -24.10
C ARG A 95 26.37 11.07 -25.27
N LYS A 96 25.55 10.00 -25.38
CA LYS A 96 24.29 10.10 -26.11
C LYS A 96 23.46 11.18 -25.41
N LYS A 97 23.14 12.25 -26.15
CA LYS A 97 22.10 13.19 -25.72
C LYS A 97 20.83 12.35 -25.50
N GLN A 98 20.40 12.18 -24.26
CA GLN A 98 19.03 11.83 -23.95
C GLN A 98 18.17 13.02 -24.39
N SER A 99 17.67 13.00 -25.60
CA SER A 99 16.52 13.81 -25.98
C SER A 99 15.30 13.09 -25.41
N GLY A 100 14.92 13.38 -24.17
CA GLY A 100 13.57 13.12 -23.70
C GLY A 100 12.66 13.92 -24.65
N SER A 101 12.00 13.24 -25.57
CA SER A 101 11.02 13.85 -26.44
C SER A 101 9.87 14.36 -25.57
N VAL A 102 9.43 15.60 -25.76
CA VAL A 102 8.23 16.14 -25.10
C VAL A 102 6.99 15.28 -25.38
N THR A 103 7.01 14.49 -26.44
CA THR A 103 6.01 13.47 -26.80
C THR A 103 5.92 12.30 -25.80
N GLU A 104 6.95 12.03 -24.99
CA GLU A 104 6.88 11.01 -23.92
C GLU A 104 6.12 11.48 -22.68
N ILE A 105 5.99 12.79 -22.48
CA ILE A 105 5.33 13.40 -21.31
C ILE A 105 3.85 13.69 -21.58
N VAL A 106 3.49 13.96 -22.83
CA VAL A 106 2.14 14.40 -23.23
C VAL A 106 1.56 13.37 -24.19
N PRO A 107 0.48 12.65 -23.82
CA PRO A 107 -0.15 11.64 -24.68
C PRO A 107 -0.63 12.22 -26.02
N GLU A 108 -0.62 11.39 -27.06
CA GLU A 108 -1.24 11.75 -28.35
C GLU A 108 -2.73 12.08 -28.16
N GLY A 109 -3.19 13.16 -28.81
CA GLY A 109 -4.57 13.63 -28.69
C GLY A 109 -4.83 14.60 -27.53
N THR A 110 -3.81 14.99 -26.75
CA THR A 110 -3.97 16.07 -25.78
C THR A 110 -4.37 17.38 -26.49
N PRO A 111 -5.47 18.06 -26.04
CA PRO A 111 -5.90 19.33 -26.62
C PRO A 111 -4.75 20.34 -26.67
N THR A 112 -4.55 20.95 -27.79
CA THR A 112 -3.47 21.92 -28.00
C THR A 112 -4.07 23.26 -28.41
N GLU A 113 -3.79 24.29 -27.60
CA GLU A 113 -4.08 25.69 -27.97
C GLU A 113 -2.86 26.27 -28.67
N VAL A 114 -3.09 26.88 -29.84
CA VAL A 114 -2.02 27.52 -30.62
C VAL A 114 -2.17 29.02 -30.49
N VAL A 115 -1.20 29.67 -29.86
CA VAL A 115 -1.10 31.13 -29.78
C VAL A 115 -0.01 31.59 -30.75
N GLU A 116 -0.39 32.31 -31.79
CA GLU A 116 0.55 32.84 -32.76
C GLU A 116 1.00 34.26 -32.36
N HIS A 117 2.30 34.43 -32.20
CA HIS A 117 2.91 35.75 -31.99
C HIS A 117 3.47 36.26 -33.31
N ARG A 118 2.81 37.23 -33.89
CA ARG A 118 3.22 37.86 -35.17
C ARG A 118 3.61 39.31 -34.93
N LEU A 119 4.62 39.78 -35.66
CA LEU A 119 4.97 41.18 -35.68
C LEU A 119 3.86 41.97 -36.38
N SER A 120 3.63 43.21 -35.99
CA SER A 120 2.72 44.12 -36.66
C SER A 120 3.23 44.46 -38.08
N GLU A 121 2.37 44.94 -38.94
CA GLU A 121 2.77 45.31 -40.32
C GLU A 121 3.85 46.40 -40.34
N GLU A 122 3.86 47.29 -39.36
CA GLU A 122 4.87 48.34 -39.19
C GLU A 122 6.25 47.78 -38.80
N GLU A 123 6.28 46.74 -37.97
CA GLU A 123 7.50 46.07 -37.56
C GLU A 123 8.10 45.17 -38.66
N LEU A 124 7.31 44.79 -39.65
CA LEU A 124 7.75 43.98 -40.79
C LEU A 124 8.48 44.82 -41.86
N ILE A 125 8.77 46.10 -41.63
CA ILE A 125 9.53 46.94 -42.54
C ILE A 125 11.01 46.89 -42.19
N CYS A 126 11.85 46.49 -43.15
CA CYS A 126 13.29 46.41 -42.96
C CYS A 126 13.86 47.80 -42.65
N SER A 127 14.50 47.98 -41.49
CA SER A 127 15.11 49.25 -41.08
C SER A 127 16.29 49.68 -41.94
N ALA A 128 16.89 48.77 -42.73
CA ALA A 128 18.05 49.06 -43.57
C ALA A 128 17.64 49.48 -45.01
N CYS A 129 16.53 48.96 -45.59
CA CYS A 129 16.18 49.22 -47.00
C CYS A 129 14.71 49.60 -47.20
N GLY A 130 13.87 49.61 -46.16
CA GLY A 130 12.44 49.98 -46.27
C GLY A 130 11.53 48.95 -46.94
N SER A 131 12.05 47.78 -47.32
CA SER A 131 11.24 46.71 -47.93
C SER A 131 10.51 45.89 -46.89
N LYS A 132 9.34 45.32 -47.24
CA LYS A 132 8.59 44.42 -46.38
C LYS A 132 9.36 43.11 -46.25
N MET A 133 9.57 42.65 -44.99
CA MET A 133 10.25 41.39 -44.65
C MET A 133 9.27 40.22 -44.83
N GLU A 134 9.80 39.07 -45.27
CA GLU A 134 9.05 37.82 -45.45
C GLU A 134 9.32 36.85 -44.28
N GLU A 135 8.34 36.03 -43.96
CA GLU A 135 8.48 34.98 -42.98
C GLU A 135 9.43 33.88 -43.48
N ILE A 136 10.56 33.69 -42.83
CA ILE A 136 11.59 32.69 -43.20
C ILE A 136 11.62 31.46 -42.28
N GLY A 137 10.84 31.47 -41.21
CA GLY A 137 10.76 30.35 -40.25
C GLY A 137 9.93 30.69 -39.03
N LYS A 138 9.65 29.64 -38.25
CA LYS A 138 8.93 29.75 -36.98
C LYS A 138 9.62 28.90 -35.91
N GLU A 139 9.66 29.38 -34.70
CA GLU A 139 10.06 28.62 -33.50
C GLU A 139 8.78 28.26 -32.73
N VAL A 140 8.66 26.99 -32.33
CA VAL A 140 7.52 26.50 -31.55
C VAL A 140 7.99 26.16 -30.15
N ARG A 141 7.57 26.93 -29.16
CA ARG A 141 7.76 26.64 -27.75
C ARG A 141 6.48 26.01 -27.19
N ARG A 142 6.60 24.83 -26.59
CA ARG A 142 5.48 24.11 -25.94
C ARG A 142 5.56 24.28 -24.44
N SER A 143 4.41 24.53 -23.80
CA SER A 143 4.28 24.59 -22.34
C SER A 143 3.00 23.87 -21.94
N LEU A 144 3.05 23.08 -20.86
CA LEU A 144 1.88 22.45 -20.27
C LEU A 144 1.06 23.53 -19.55
N GLN A 145 -0.21 23.66 -19.92
CA GLN A 145 -1.16 24.55 -19.26
C GLN A 145 -2.09 23.73 -18.37
N MET A 146 -2.52 24.27 -17.23
CA MET A 146 -3.44 23.65 -16.31
C MET A 146 -4.35 24.69 -15.68
N GLU A 147 -5.65 24.45 -15.73
CA GLU A 147 -6.64 25.25 -14.98
C GLU A 147 -7.01 24.54 -13.67
N PRO A 148 -7.09 25.25 -12.54
CA PRO A 148 -7.64 24.72 -11.29
C PRO A 148 -9.09 24.24 -11.47
N ALA A 149 -9.57 23.39 -10.56
CA ALA A 149 -10.95 22.90 -10.58
C ALA A 149 -11.97 24.06 -10.56
N ARG A 150 -12.97 23.99 -11.43
CA ARG A 150 -14.10 24.94 -11.48
C ARG A 150 -15.31 24.36 -10.81
N PHE A 151 -16.08 25.20 -10.11
CA PHE A 151 -17.37 24.86 -9.52
C PHE A 151 -18.48 25.65 -10.18
N TRP A 152 -19.61 25.01 -10.40
CA TRP A 152 -20.83 25.65 -10.87
C TRP A 152 -22.05 24.95 -10.30
N ILE A 153 -23.18 25.64 -10.28
CA ILE A 153 -24.47 25.07 -9.93
C ILE A 153 -25.17 24.66 -11.21
N ARG A 154 -25.65 23.42 -11.26
CA ARG A 154 -26.58 22.93 -12.29
C ARG A 154 -27.99 23.02 -11.71
N GLU A 155 -28.88 23.72 -12.42
CA GLU A 155 -30.29 23.81 -12.07
C GLU A 155 -31.11 22.98 -13.05
N ASP A 156 -31.73 21.91 -12.55
CA ASP A 156 -32.64 21.06 -13.35
C ASP A 156 -34.08 21.50 -13.07
N VAL A 157 -34.75 22.05 -14.09
CA VAL A 157 -36.10 22.61 -14.00
C VAL A 157 -37.14 21.62 -14.52
N TYR A 158 -37.98 21.14 -13.65
CA TYR A 158 -39.04 20.17 -13.99
C TYR A 158 -40.40 20.84 -13.97
N TYR A 159 -41.07 20.91 -15.16
CA TYR A 159 -42.34 21.56 -15.31
C TYR A 159 -43.50 20.66 -14.90
N THR A 160 -44.56 21.27 -14.38
CA THR A 160 -45.82 20.61 -14.04
C THR A 160 -46.91 21.23 -14.94
N TYR A 161 -47.70 20.38 -15.56
CA TYR A 161 -48.76 20.79 -16.49
C TYR A 161 -50.11 20.39 -15.92
N ALA A 162 -51.14 21.21 -16.13
CA ALA A 162 -52.49 20.92 -15.70
C ALA A 162 -53.47 21.11 -16.88
N CYS A 163 -54.42 20.20 -17.05
CA CYS A 163 -55.45 20.30 -18.06
C CYS A 163 -56.59 21.19 -17.54
N ARG A 164 -56.63 22.46 -18.01
CA ARG A 164 -57.67 23.44 -17.61
C ARG A 164 -59.09 23.03 -18.09
N LYS A 165 -59.19 22.27 -19.19
CA LYS A 165 -60.48 21.80 -19.68
C LYS A 165 -61.09 20.74 -18.72
N CYS A 166 -60.27 19.77 -18.30
CA CYS A 166 -60.76 18.80 -17.31
C CYS A 166 -61.18 19.46 -15.99
N GLU A 167 -60.42 20.46 -15.53
CA GLU A 167 -60.75 21.26 -14.35
C GLU A 167 -62.11 21.96 -14.47
N GLN A 168 -62.46 22.47 -15.66
CA GLN A 168 -63.76 23.14 -15.94
C GLN A 168 -64.89 22.14 -16.09
N ASP A 169 -64.66 20.98 -16.74
CA ASP A 169 -65.71 20.03 -17.06
C ASP A 169 -66.07 19.09 -15.89
N SER A 170 -65.07 18.70 -15.08
CA SER A 170 -65.23 17.71 -13.98
C SER A 170 -64.92 18.22 -12.59
N GLY A 171 -64.44 19.48 -12.46
CA GLY A 171 -63.99 20.03 -11.20
C GLY A 171 -62.63 19.50 -10.72
N GLU A 172 -61.99 18.55 -11.45
CA GLU A 172 -60.68 17.97 -11.13
C GLU A 172 -59.69 18.23 -12.25
N ALA A 173 -58.55 18.81 -11.94
CA ALA A 173 -57.49 19.03 -12.91
C ALA A 173 -56.67 17.75 -13.12
N ASN A 174 -56.54 17.33 -14.37
CA ASN A 174 -55.55 16.30 -14.72
C ASN A 174 -54.15 16.95 -14.74
N ILE A 175 -53.28 16.49 -13.81
CA ILE A 175 -51.93 17.05 -13.60
C ILE A 175 -50.90 16.05 -14.14
N LEU A 176 -50.03 16.55 -15.03
CA LEU A 176 -48.89 15.80 -15.56
C LEU A 176 -47.58 16.50 -15.08
N LYS A 177 -46.70 15.71 -14.49
CA LYS A 177 -45.38 16.17 -14.04
C LYS A 177 -44.30 15.56 -14.91
N THR A 178 -43.29 16.37 -15.26
CA THR A 178 -42.08 15.84 -15.91
C THR A 178 -41.41 14.80 -14.99
N PRO A 179 -41.05 13.60 -15.50
CA PRO A 179 -40.31 12.63 -14.72
C PRO A 179 -38.99 13.20 -14.20
N LYS A 180 -38.68 12.92 -12.95
CA LYS A 180 -37.43 13.34 -12.31
C LYS A 180 -36.48 12.18 -12.23
N GLU A 181 -35.22 12.41 -12.60
CA GLU A 181 -34.16 11.47 -12.31
C GLU A 181 -33.94 11.36 -10.79
N PRO A 182 -33.65 10.15 -10.28
CA PRO A 182 -33.34 9.97 -8.87
C PRO A 182 -32.11 10.76 -8.46
N ALA A 183 -32.23 11.59 -7.42
CA ALA A 183 -31.10 12.33 -6.87
C ALA A 183 -30.12 11.38 -6.17
N LEU A 184 -28.81 11.64 -6.29
CA LEU A 184 -27.79 10.89 -5.55
C LEU A 184 -28.05 10.89 -4.04
N LEU A 185 -28.29 12.07 -3.47
CA LEU A 185 -28.70 12.28 -2.08
C LEU A 185 -29.87 13.28 -2.04
N PRO A 186 -31.09 12.83 -1.77
CA PRO A 186 -32.26 13.71 -1.74
C PRO A 186 -32.09 14.90 -0.79
N GLY A 187 -32.50 16.09 -1.23
CA GLY A 187 -32.41 17.33 -0.44
C GLY A 187 -30.99 17.88 -0.25
N SER A 188 -30.01 17.42 -1.03
CA SER A 188 -28.62 17.82 -0.96
C SER A 188 -28.13 18.42 -2.28
N TYR A 189 -27.10 19.28 -2.22
CA TYR A 189 -26.34 19.74 -3.41
C TYR A 189 -25.27 18.72 -3.86
N ALA A 190 -25.24 17.53 -3.27
CA ALA A 190 -24.28 16.48 -3.63
C ALA A 190 -24.54 15.96 -5.04
N SER A 191 -23.61 16.23 -5.96
CA SER A 191 -23.56 15.58 -7.27
C SER A 191 -22.61 14.39 -7.24
N ALA A 192 -22.76 13.48 -8.19
CA ALA A 192 -21.83 12.34 -8.36
C ALA A 192 -20.38 12.83 -8.56
N GLU A 193 -20.20 13.92 -9.33
CA GLU A 193 -18.92 14.54 -9.62
C GLU A 193 -18.25 15.08 -8.35
N ALA A 194 -18.99 15.84 -7.56
CA ALA A 194 -18.47 16.44 -6.33
C ALA A 194 -18.10 15.38 -5.30
N VAL A 195 -18.95 14.38 -5.09
CA VAL A 195 -18.69 13.29 -4.13
C VAL A 195 -17.53 12.41 -4.58
N ALA A 196 -17.46 12.02 -5.86
CA ALA A 196 -16.33 11.26 -6.40
C ALA A 196 -15.01 12.03 -6.27
N HIS A 197 -15.01 13.34 -6.55
CA HIS A 197 -13.83 14.20 -6.37
C HIS A 197 -13.38 14.22 -4.91
N ILE A 198 -14.30 14.50 -3.97
CA ILE A 198 -13.99 14.53 -2.53
C ILE A 198 -13.46 13.17 -2.05
N ALA A 199 -14.06 12.05 -2.52
CA ALA A 199 -13.61 10.71 -2.18
C ALA A 199 -12.17 10.46 -2.66
N VAL A 200 -11.86 10.78 -3.92
CA VAL A 200 -10.51 10.62 -4.48
C VAL A 200 -9.50 11.52 -3.76
N GLN A 201 -9.82 12.78 -3.52
CA GLN A 201 -8.94 13.67 -2.76
C GLN A 201 -8.63 13.13 -1.36
N LYS A 202 -9.64 12.58 -0.66
CA LYS A 202 -9.47 12.06 0.69
C LYS A 202 -8.74 10.70 0.71
N PHE A 203 -9.11 9.75 -0.14
CA PHE A 203 -8.69 8.35 -0.04
C PHE A 203 -7.54 7.97 -0.97
N VAL A 204 -7.38 8.66 -2.10
CA VAL A 204 -6.28 8.44 -3.06
C VAL A 204 -5.16 9.45 -2.85
N MET A 205 -5.49 10.75 -2.74
CA MET A 205 -4.52 11.82 -2.54
C MET A 205 -4.23 12.08 -1.04
N TYR A 206 -4.89 11.34 -0.15
CA TYR A 206 -4.73 11.39 1.31
C TYR A 206 -4.96 12.78 1.92
N SER A 207 -5.72 13.65 1.26
CA SER A 207 -6.01 15.00 1.73
C SER A 207 -7.09 14.96 2.82
N PRO A 208 -6.84 15.41 4.07
CA PRO A 208 -7.87 15.52 5.08
C PRO A 208 -8.97 16.49 4.64
N LEU A 209 -10.23 16.21 5.00
CA LEU A 209 -11.38 17.08 4.66
C LEU A 209 -11.20 18.54 5.11
N TYR A 210 -10.45 18.77 6.19
CA TYR A 210 -10.08 20.11 6.64
C TYR A 210 -9.27 20.89 5.59
N ARG A 211 -8.32 20.23 4.89
CA ARG A 211 -7.55 20.87 3.82
C ARG A 211 -8.41 21.15 2.60
N LEU A 212 -9.33 20.25 2.27
CA LEU A 212 -10.30 20.46 1.19
C LEU A 212 -11.26 21.61 1.50
N GLU A 213 -11.76 21.71 2.74
CA GLU A 213 -12.57 22.84 3.19
C GLU A 213 -11.85 24.18 2.99
N GLN A 214 -10.56 24.25 3.34
CA GLN A 214 -9.75 25.45 3.14
C GLN A 214 -9.50 25.73 1.65
N GLU A 215 -9.26 24.69 0.84
CA GLU A 215 -9.07 24.83 -0.60
C GLU A 215 -10.32 25.36 -1.28
N PHE A 216 -11.47 24.79 -1.00
CA PHE A 216 -12.76 25.24 -1.50
C PHE A 216 -13.09 26.68 -1.07
N HIS A 217 -12.76 27.03 0.19
CA HIS A 217 -12.94 28.39 0.67
C HIS A 217 -12.07 29.41 -0.12
N ARG A 218 -10.81 29.07 -0.44
CA ARG A 218 -9.96 29.94 -1.28
C ARG A 218 -10.54 30.16 -2.69
N GLN A 219 -11.31 29.19 -3.18
CA GLN A 219 -12.00 29.27 -4.47
C GLN A 219 -13.42 29.87 -4.36
N GLY A 220 -13.79 30.41 -3.19
CA GLY A 220 -15.07 31.06 -2.96
C GLY A 220 -16.22 30.11 -2.59
N LEU A 221 -15.98 28.79 -2.51
CA LEU A 221 -17.01 27.82 -2.15
C LEU A 221 -17.02 27.55 -0.63
N LYS A 222 -18.16 27.81 0.03
CA LYS A 222 -18.34 27.55 1.47
C LYS A 222 -18.89 26.15 1.73
N LEU A 223 -18.13 25.11 1.39
CA LEU A 223 -18.49 23.72 1.65
C LEU A 223 -17.75 23.21 2.90
N SER A 224 -18.49 22.98 3.99
CA SER A 224 -17.90 22.56 5.25
C SER A 224 -17.40 21.11 5.22
N ARG A 225 -16.34 20.81 5.98
CA ARG A 225 -15.86 19.43 6.17
C ARG A 225 -16.93 18.50 6.75
N GLN A 226 -17.87 19.05 7.55
CA GLN A 226 -18.99 18.27 8.08
C GLN A 226 -19.95 17.85 6.97
N THR A 227 -20.27 18.75 6.04
CA THR A 227 -21.13 18.46 4.87
C THR A 227 -20.46 17.41 3.98
N MET A 228 -19.16 17.58 3.66
CA MET A 228 -18.37 16.60 2.89
C MET A 228 -18.36 15.24 3.56
N SER A 229 -18.16 15.20 4.89
CA SER A 229 -18.20 13.96 5.66
C SER A 229 -19.57 13.29 5.59
N ASN A 230 -20.65 14.04 5.75
CA ASN A 230 -22.00 13.51 5.66
C ASN A 230 -22.31 12.94 4.27
N TRP A 231 -21.87 13.61 3.22
CA TRP A 231 -22.02 13.10 1.85
C TRP A 231 -21.30 11.75 1.66
N LEU A 232 -20.04 11.65 2.11
CA LEU A 232 -19.27 10.40 2.02
C LEU A 232 -19.91 9.27 2.84
N LEU A 233 -20.41 9.56 4.06
CA LEU A 233 -21.09 8.56 4.90
C LEU A 233 -22.35 8.05 4.21
N ASN A 234 -23.24 8.96 3.80
CA ASN A 234 -24.51 8.59 3.18
C ASN A 234 -24.31 7.84 1.86
N VAL A 235 -23.37 8.27 1.02
CA VAL A 235 -23.06 7.58 -0.23
C VAL A 235 -22.45 6.20 0.03
N SER A 236 -21.57 6.10 1.03
CA SER A 236 -21.00 4.82 1.44
C SER A 236 -22.10 3.83 1.82
N ASP A 237 -23.01 4.24 2.71
CA ASP A 237 -24.04 3.36 3.24
C ASP A 237 -25.10 3.01 2.19
N THR A 238 -25.49 3.98 1.36
CA THR A 238 -26.62 3.80 0.41
C THR A 238 -26.18 3.10 -0.87
N TRP A 239 -25.03 3.48 -1.45
CA TRP A 239 -24.63 3.08 -2.80
C TRP A 239 -23.42 2.16 -2.87
N LEU A 240 -22.42 2.35 -1.97
CA LEU A 240 -21.19 1.60 -2.05
C LEU A 240 -21.21 0.33 -1.21
N GLN A 241 -21.91 0.32 -0.07
CA GLN A 241 -22.05 -0.85 0.79
C GLN A 241 -22.67 -2.05 0.06
N PRO A 242 -23.75 -1.92 -0.73
CA PRO A 242 -24.29 -3.06 -1.50
C PRO A 242 -23.29 -3.68 -2.47
N ILE A 243 -22.47 -2.85 -3.14
CA ILE A 243 -21.40 -3.32 -4.04
C ILE A 243 -20.31 -4.04 -3.25
N TYR A 244 -19.92 -3.50 -2.10
CA TYR A 244 -18.96 -4.13 -1.18
C TYR A 244 -19.44 -5.52 -0.76
N GLU A 245 -20.71 -5.69 -0.44
CA GLU A 245 -21.30 -6.98 -0.04
C GLU A 245 -21.28 -8.01 -1.18
N VAL A 246 -21.50 -7.57 -2.42
CA VAL A 246 -21.32 -8.44 -3.59
C VAL A 246 -19.87 -8.88 -3.72
N LEU A 247 -18.94 -7.95 -3.63
CA LEU A 247 -17.49 -8.24 -3.69
C LEU A 247 -17.05 -9.18 -2.55
N HIS A 248 -17.61 -9.00 -1.34
CA HIS A 248 -17.35 -9.89 -0.21
C HIS A 248 -17.82 -11.33 -0.49
N ARG A 249 -19.04 -11.49 -1.02
CA ARG A 249 -19.54 -12.82 -1.42
C ARG A 249 -18.68 -13.46 -2.51
N GLN A 250 -18.16 -12.66 -3.47
CA GLN A 250 -17.26 -13.17 -4.51
C GLN A 250 -15.90 -13.55 -3.92
N LEU A 251 -15.32 -12.71 -3.06
CA LEU A 251 -14.05 -12.98 -2.38
C LEU A 251 -14.11 -14.30 -1.60
N CYS A 252 -15.18 -14.57 -0.86
CA CYS A 252 -15.34 -15.81 -0.10
C CYS A 252 -15.53 -17.08 -0.97
N ARG A 253 -15.71 -16.95 -2.28
CA ARG A 253 -15.74 -18.08 -3.24
C ARG A 253 -14.37 -18.44 -3.81
N GLU A 254 -13.38 -17.57 -3.61
CA GLU A 254 -12.01 -17.79 -4.07
C GLU A 254 -11.35 -18.97 -3.34
N LYS A 255 -10.25 -19.48 -3.90
CA LYS A 255 -9.50 -20.59 -3.29
C LYS A 255 -8.29 -20.14 -2.50
N VAL A 256 -7.75 -18.99 -2.84
CA VAL A 256 -6.54 -18.42 -2.21
C VAL A 256 -6.79 -16.96 -1.89
N LEU A 257 -6.69 -16.62 -0.62
CA LEU A 257 -6.78 -15.26 -0.12
C LEU A 257 -5.49 -14.84 0.60
N HIS A 258 -5.33 -13.54 0.74
CA HIS A 258 -4.32 -12.91 1.58
C HIS A 258 -5.01 -12.05 2.62
N GLY A 259 -4.55 -12.09 3.86
CA GLY A 259 -5.05 -11.27 4.97
C GLY A 259 -3.94 -10.50 5.67
N ASP A 260 -4.24 -9.30 6.12
CA ASP A 260 -3.35 -8.45 6.93
C ASP A 260 -4.19 -7.50 7.77
N GLU A 261 -3.64 -6.87 8.79
CA GLU A 261 -4.35 -5.85 9.55
C GLU A 261 -3.39 -4.77 10.06
N THR A 262 -3.94 -3.57 10.26
CA THR A 262 -3.20 -2.43 10.82
C THR A 262 -4.02 -1.71 11.88
N THR A 263 -3.34 -1.03 12.79
CA THR A 263 -4.01 -0.28 13.85
C THR A 263 -4.73 0.95 13.30
N LEU A 264 -5.85 1.30 13.92
CA LEU A 264 -6.60 2.52 13.70
C LEU A 264 -7.00 3.12 15.05
N GLN A 265 -6.96 4.43 15.20
CA GLN A 265 -7.53 5.13 16.35
C GLN A 265 -8.93 5.62 16.01
N VAL A 266 -9.92 5.31 16.86
CA VAL A 266 -11.30 5.80 16.75
C VAL A 266 -11.62 6.56 18.04
N LEU A 267 -11.89 7.87 17.92
CA LEU A 267 -11.99 8.73 19.10
C LEU A 267 -13.24 8.46 19.94
N LYS A 268 -14.37 8.17 19.28
CA LYS A 268 -15.67 7.94 19.92
C LYS A 268 -16.08 6.47 19.84
N GLU A 269 -15.14 5.56 20.15
CA GLU A 269 -15.43 4.12 20.22
C GLU A 269 -16.25 3.84 21.48
N PRO A 270 -17.45 3.25 21.39
CA PRO A 270 -18.29 2.96 22.55
C PRO A 270 -17.55 2.09 23.58
N GLY A 271 -17.59 2.50 24.84
CA GLY A 271 -16.98 1.75 25.94
C GLY A 271 -15.44 1.75 25.97
N LYS A 272 -14.77 2.59 25.18
CA LYS A 272 -13.31 2.65 25.13
C LYS A 272 -12.77 4.07 25.27
N ALA A 273 -11.56 4.19 25.79
CA ALA A 273 -10.83 5.44 25.77
C ALA A 273 -10.42 5.83 24.33
N ALA A 274 -10.40 7.14 24.04
CA ALA A 274 -10.02 7.66 22.72
C ALA A 274 -8.61 7.23 22.25
N THR A 275 -7.73 6.87 23.19
CA THR A 275 -6.37 6.35 22.92
C THR A 275 -6.32 4.85 22.59
N SER A 276 -7.45 4.15 22.71
CA SER A 276 -7.53 2.71 22.43
C SER A 276 -7.28 2.41 20.96
N LYS A 277 -6.70 1.25 20.69
CA LYS A 277 -6.46 0.78 19.33
C LYS A 277 -7.68 -0.01 18.84
N SER A 278 -8.22 0.41 17.72
CA SER A 278 -9.07 -0.36 16.83
C SER A 278 -8.23 -0.83 15.63
N TYR A 279 -8.80 -1.58 14.70
CA TYR A 279 -8.06 -2.20 13.61
C TYR A 279 -8.79 -2.04 12.29
N MET A 280 -8.00 -1.90 11.24
CA MET A 280 -8.44 -2.06 9.86
C MET A 280 -7.84 -3.38 9.36
N TRP A 281 -8.70 -4.34 9.11
CA TRP A 281 -8.37 -5.62 8.48
C TRP A 281 -8.44 -5.47 6.98
N LEU A 282 -7.70 -6.30 6.29
CA LEU A 282 -7.67 -6.35 4.83
C LEU A 282 -7.69 -7.81 4.40
N TYR A 283 -8.56 -8.11 3.44
CA TYR A 283 -8.60 -9.39 2.76
C TYR A 283 -8.59 -9.16 1.25
N ARG A 284 -7.82 -9.96 0.54
CA ARG A 284 -7.75 -9.82 -0.91
C ARG A 284 -7.52 -11.14 -1.61
N THR A 285 -7.84 -11.19 -2.89
CA THR A 285 -7.57 -12.30 -3.78
C THR A 285 -6.07 -12.45 -4.07
N SER A 286 -5.65 -13.64 -4.50
CA SER A 286 -4.28 -13.92 -4.93
C SER A 286 -3.95 -13.29 -6.29
N GLY A 287 -2.69 -13.41 -6.73
CA GLY A 287 -2.25 -12.91 -8.02
C GLY A 287 -2.73 -13.71 -9.24
N CYS A 288 -3.34 -14.87 -9.01
CA CYS A 288 -3.85 -15.73 -10.09
C CYS A 288 -5.30 -15.42 -10.46
N THR A 289 -5.98 -14.49 -9.77
CA THR A 289 -7.38 -14.14 -9.99
C THR A 289 -7.49 -13.12 -11.12
N GLU A 290 -8.38 -13.36 -12.10
CA GLU A 290 -8.59 -12.48 -13.25
C GLU A 290 -9.17 -11.12 -12.84
N HIS A 291 -10.10 -11.13 -11.88
CA HIS A 291 -10.73 -9.93 -11.33
C HIS A 291 -10.35 -9.77 -9.85
N PRO A 292 -9.21 -9.12 -9.56
CA PRO A 292 -8.74 -8.98 -8.20
C PRO A 292 -9.70 -8.15 -7.34
N ILE A 293 -9.89 -8.61 -6.11
CA ILE A 293 -10.73 -7.97 -5.09
C ILE A 293 -9.86 -7.62 -3.89
N VAL A 294 -10.01 -6.41 -3.37
CA VAL A 294 -9.35 -5.92 -2.16
C VAL A 294 -10.40 -5.33 -1.24
N LEU A 295 -10.63 -5.95 -0.09
CA LEU A 295 -11.61 -5.49 0.89
C LEU A 295 -10.94 -5.11 2.20
N TYR A 296 -11.34 -3.96 2.72
CA TYR A 296 -11.00 -3.50 4.06
C TYR A 296 -12.20 -3.70 4.98
N GLU A 297 -11.94 -4.02 6.22
CA GLU A 297 -12.95 -4.18 7.25
C GLU A 297 -12.51 -3.49 8.54
N TYR A 298 -13.34 -2.61 9.05
CA TYR A 298 -13.11 -1.98 10.35
C TYR A 298 -13.56 -2.90 11.48
N GLN A 299 -12.69 -3.06 12.50
CA GLN A 299 -13.04 -3.79 13.72
C GLN A 299 -12.53 -3.07 14.99
N PRO A 300 -13.29 -3.11 16.10
CA PRO A 300 -12.92 -2.40 17.31
C PRO A 300 -11.70 -3.00 18.02
N ASN A 301 -11.27 -4.20 17.70
CA ASN A 301 -10.11 -4.87 18.30
C ASN A 301 -9.49 -5.90 17.34
N ARG A 302 -8.41 -6.58 17.78
CA ARG A 302 -7.67 -7.57 16.98
C ARG A 302 -8.04 -9.02 17.38
N LYS A 303 -9.28 -9.31 17.72
CA LYS A 303 -9.68 -10.66 18.08
C LYS A 303 -9.87 -11.56 16.87
N ALA A 304 -9.59 -12.85 17.02
CA ALA A 304 -9.72 -13.86 15.97
C ALA A 304 -11.16 -14.02 15.45
N GLU A 305 -12.15 -13.78 16.31
CA GLU A 305 -13.59 -13.90 15.97
C GLU A 305 -13.97 -12.98 14.80
N HIS A 306 -13.28 -11.84 14.63
CA HIS A 306 -13.55 -10.93 13.51
C HIS A 306 -13.12 -11.54 12.17
N ALA A 307 -11.94 -12.17 12.13
CA ALA A 307 -11.49 -12.86 10.93
C ALA A 307 -12.36 -14.08 10.62
N GLU A 308 -12.82 -14.80 11.63
CA GLU A 308 -13.72 -15.94 11.48
C GLU A 308 -15.09 -15.51 10.90
N GLU A 309 -15.69 -14.44 11.42
CA GLU A 309 -16.97 -13.94 10.93
C GLU A 309 -16.86 -13.39 9.50
N PHE A 310 -15.81 -12.61 9.21
CA PHE A 310 -15.59 -12.08 7.86
C PHE A 310 -15.38 -13.20 6.82
N LEU A 311 -14.63 -14.23 7.18
CA LEU A 311 -14.32 -15.37 6.29
C LEU A 311 -15.39 -16.47 6.33
N LYS A 312 -16.54 -16.20 6.92
CA LYS A 312 -17.65 -17.16 6.95
C LYS A 312 -18.09 -17.56 5.55
N GLY A 313 -18.06 -18.84 5.27
CA GLY A 313 -18.36 -19.40 3.93
C GLY A 313 -17.13 -19.55 3.03
N PHE A 314 -15.97 -18.99 3.41
CA PHE A 314 -14.72 -19.25 2.72
C PHE A 314 -14.18 -20.65 3.08
N SER A 315 -13.60 -21.33 2.09
CA SER A 315 -12.87 -22.60 2.27
C SER A 315 -11.69 -22.64 1.30
N GLY A 316 -10.48 -22.64 1.83
CA GLY A 316 -9.29 -22.59 1.01
C GLY A 316 -8.05 -22.15 1.78
N TRP A 317 -7.15 -21.48 1.08
CA TRP A 317 -5.87 -21.04 1.59
C TRP A 317 -5.89 -19.55 1.97
N LEU A 318 -5.39 -19.22 3.16
CA LEU A 318 -5.24 -17.83 3.60
C LEU A 318 -3.76 -17.54 3.88
N HIS A 319 -3.14 -16.70 3.05
CA HIS A 319 -1.83 -16.14 3.36
C HIS A 319 -1.96 -15.10 4.47
N ALA A 320 -1.18 -15.25 5.53
CA ALA A 320 -1.15 -14.30 6.64
C ALA A 320 0.26 -14.22 7.26
N ASP A 321 0.44 -13.25 8.15
CA ASP A 321 1.60 -13.20 9.02
C ASP A 321 1.51 -14.25 10.17
N GLY A 322 2.50 -14.23 11.06
CA GLY A 322 2.50 -15.13 12.22
C GLY A 322 1.56 -14.71 13.37
N TYR A 323 0.51 -13.96 13.10
CA TYR A 323 -0.45 -13.59 14.15
C TYR A 323 -1.32 -14.78 14.58
N HIS A 324 -1.31 -15.11 15.88
CA HIS A 324 -2.02 -16.26 16.43
C HIS A 324 -3.54 -16.26 16.19
N GLY A 325 -4.15 -15.11 15.92
CA GLY A 325 -5.57 -15.02 15.59
C GLY A 325 -5.93 -15.82 14.35
N TYR A 326 -5.09 -15.80 13.32
CA TYR A 326 -5.31 -16.59 12.12
C TYR A 326 -5.18 -18.10 12.33
N HIS A 327 -4.33 -18.53 13.28
CA HIS A 327 -4.15 -19.96 13.60
C HIS A 327 -5.35 -20.59 14.33
N ARG A 328 -6.34 -19.78 14.74
CA ARG A 328 -7.58 -20.24 15.39
C ARG A 328 -8.75 -20.35 14.43
N LEU A 329 -8.54 -20.02 13.17
CA LEU A 329 -9.58 -20.16 12.15
C LEU A 329 -10.00 -21.61 11.97
N PRO A 330 -11.25 -21.88 11.52
CA PRO A 330 -11.75 -23.22 11.27
C PRO A 330 -10.84 -24.02 10.31
N GLU A 331 -10.83 -25.34 10.43
CA GLU A 331 -9.93 -26.25 9.68
C GLU A 331 -10.07 -26.17 8.16
N ASN A 332 -11.25 -25.76 7.67
CA ASN A 332 -11.48 -25.51 6.24
C ASN A 332 -10.70 -24.30 5.69
N ILE A 333 -10.12 -23.46 6.57
CA ILE A 333 -9.24 -22.33 6.22
C ILE A 333 -7.82 -22.69 6.57
N ARG A 334 -7.02 -23.00 5.56
CA ARG A 334 -5.61 -23.41 5.73
C ARG A 334 -4.70 -22.19 5.66
N VAL A 335 -4.13 -21.80 6.78
CA VAL A 335 -3.23 -20.65 6.88
C VAL A 335 -1.87 -20.97 6.28
N VAL A 336 -1.35 -20.09 5.41
CA VAL A 336 -0.03 -20.16 4.79
C VAL A 336 0.83 -19.02 5.35
N GLY A 337 1.99 -19.35 5.88
CA GLY A 337 2.91 -18.39 6.51
C GLY A 337 3.68 -17.53 5.49
N CYS A 338 4.27 -16.45 5.98
CA CYS A 338 4.99 -15.47 5.17
C CYS A 338 6.50 -15.58 5.35
N TRP A 339 7.23 -16.02 4.32
CA TRP A 339 8.70 -16.09 4.34
C TRP A 339 9.38 -14.73 4.39
N ALA A 340 8.72 -13.65 3.94
CA ALA A 340 9.27 -12.31 4.06
C ALA A 340 9.45 -11.90 5.53
N HIS A 341 8.52 -12.29 6.41
CA HIS A 341 8.63 -12.08 7.85
C HIS A 341 9.77 -12.89 8.49
N ALA A 342 9.93 -14.15 8.10
CA ALA A 342 11.04 -14.99 8.57
C ALA A 342 12.39 -14.36 8.15
N ARG A 343 12.54 -13.97 6.87
CA ARG A 343 13.74 -13.32 6.38
C ARG A 343 14.03 -12.01 7.10
N ARG A 344 13.02 -11.16 7.32
CA ARG A 344 13.16 -9.88 8.02
C ARG A 344 13.73 -10.06 9.44
N LYS A 345 13.33 -11.10 10.17
CA LYS A 345 13.87 -11.37 11.51
C LYS A 345 15.34 -11.74 11.49
N PHE A 346 15.81 -12.48 10.48
CA PHE A 346 17.24 -12.75 10.32
C PHE A 346 18.01 -11.50 9.89
N ASP A 347 17.45 -10.66 9.03
CA ASP A 347 18.05 -9.36 8.68
C ASP A 347 18.13 -8.43 9.91
N GLU A 348 17.09 -8.35 10.74
CA GLU A 348 17.13 -7.63 12.00
C GLU A 348 18.25 -8.14 12.91
N ALA A 349 18.45 -9.46 12.99
CA ALA A 349 19.53 -10.05 13.77
C ALA A 349 20.91 -9.69 13.19
N LEU A 350 21.08 -9.69 11.86
CA LEU A 350 22.30 -9.24 11.20
C LEU A 350 22.64 -7.78 11.53
N GLN A 351 21.63 -6.94 11.58
CA GLN A 351 21.82 -5.51 11.83
C GLN A 351 22.26 -5.20 13.29
N THR A 352 22.09 -6.12 14.22
CA THR A 352 22.63 -5.98 15.58
C THR A 352 24.14 -6.25 15.66
N LEU A 353 24.70 -6.89 14.63
CA LEU A 353 26.12 -7.25 14.60
C LEU A 353 26.97 -6.14 13.96
N LEU A 354 28.23 -6.04 14.43
CA LEU A 354 29.24 -5.22 13.76
C LEU A 354 29.45 -5.71 12.32
N GLN A 355 29.69 -4.81 11.40
CA GLN A 355 29.76 -5.11 9.95
C GLN A 355 30.76 -6.23 9.62
N GLU A 356 31.90 -6.24 10.29
CA GLU A 356 32.97 -7.25 10.13
C GLU A 356 32.53 -8.66 10.54
N LYS A 357 31.59 -8.78 11.49
CA LYS A 357 31.10 -10.06 12.03
C LYS A 357 29.84 -10.58 11.36
N ARG A 358 29.27 -9.82 10.41
CA ARG A 358 28.00 -10.20 9.78
C ARG A 358 28.15 -11.41 8.87
N LYS A 359 29.20 -11.42 8.03
CA LYS A 359 29.37 -12.36 6.92
C LYS A 359 29.37 -13.84 7.36
N ASP A 360 30.03 -14.13 8.47
CA ASP A 360 30.20 -15.51 8.99
C ASP A 360 29.27 -15.82 10.17
N SER A 361 28.26 -15.00 10.37
CA SER A 361 27.32 -15.17 11.49
C SER A 361 26.22 -16.18 11.17
N LEU A 362 25.67 -16.82 12.22
CA LEU A 362 24.47 -17.65 12.08
C LEU A 362 23.28 -16.87 11.51
N ALA A 363 23.17 -15.57 11.80
CA ALA A 363 22.12 -14.74 11.24
C ALA A 363 22.25 -14.60 9.71
N ALA A 364 23.49 -14.50 9.18
CA ALA A 364 23.75 -14.47 7.74
C ALA A 364 23.39 -15.81 7.07
N ALA A 365 23.68 -16.92 7.73
CA ALA A 365 23.30 -18.22 7.22
C ALA A 365 21.77 -18.37 7.10
N GLY A 366 21.02 -17.97 8.13
CA GLY A 366 19.55 -17.99 8.11
C GLY A 366 18.95 -17.08 7.04
N GLU A 367 19.49 -15.85 6.90
CA GLU A 367 19.09 -14.92 5.85
C GLU A 367 19.38 -15.47 4.46
N CYS A 368 20.54 -16.10 4.25
CA CYS A 368 20.95 -16.71 2.98
C CYS A 368 19.98 -17.82 2.53
N TYR A 369 19.58 -18.73 3.43
CA TYR A 369 18.58 -19.75 3.14
C TYR A 369 17.24 -19.10 2.70
N CYS A 370 16.74 -18.11 3.45
CA CYS A 370 15.52 -17.42 3.07
C CYS A 370 15.66 -16.73 1.71
N SER A 371 16.75 -16.01 1.48
CA SER A 371 17.02 -15.32 0.21
C SER A 371 17.13 -16.29 -0.96
N ARG A 372 17.64 -17.50 -0.74
CA ARG A 372 17.68 -18.55 -1.77
C ARG A 372 16.30 -18.97 -2.24
N LEU A 373 15.32 -19.11 -1.33
CA LEU A 373 13.92 -19.40 -1.68
C LEU A 373 13.33 -18.29 -2.57
N PHE A 374 13.53 -17.02 -2.21
CA PHE A 374 13.06 -15.91 -3.05
C PHE A 374 13.71 -15.85 -4.43
N GLN A 375 14.99 -16.24 -4.55
CA GLN A 375 15.67 -16.33 -5.83
C GLN A 375 15.09 -17.44 -6.72
N LEU A 376 14.81 -18.62 -6.15
CA LEU A 376 14.18 -19.73 -6.85
C LEU A 376 12.77 -19.34 -7.32
N GLU A 377 11.94 -18.80 -6.44
CA GLU A 377 10.59 -18.32 -6.77
C GLU A 377 10.59 -17.28 -7.90
N LYS A 378 11.58 -16.39 -7.92
CA LYS A 378 11.72 -15.42 -9.02
C LYS A 378 11.98 -16.13 -10.37
N SER A 379 12.71 -17.24 -10.37
CA SER A 379 12.94 -18.03 -11.59
C SER A 379 11.72 -18.84 -12.04
N PHE A 380 10.74 -19.02 -11.15
CA PHE A 380 9.49 -19.73 -11.42
C PHE A 380 8.32 -18.80 -11.80
N ALA A 381 8.55 -17.50 -11.93
CA ALA A 381 7.50 -16.50 -12.09
C ALA A 381 6.59 -16.75 -13.32
N GLU A 382 7.19 -17.21 -14.43
CA GLU A 382 6.50 -17.46 -15.70
C GLU A 382 5.93 -18.89 -15.84
N LEU A 383 6.15 -19.75 -14.83
CA LEU A 383 5.67 -21.14 -14.87
C LEU A 383 4.19 -21.23 -14.50
N THR A 384 3.51 -22.23 -15.07
CA THR A 384 2.16 -22.59 -14.65
C THR A 384 2.15 -23.04 -13.18
N PRO A 385 1.00 -23.02 -12.49
CA PRO A 385 0.92 -23.52 -11.12
C PRO A 385 1.42 -24.96 -10.95
N GLU A 386 1.13 -25.84 -11.91
CA GLU A 386 1.55 -27.24 -11.90
C GLU A 386 3.06 -27.39 -12.05
N GLU A 387 3.65 -26.67 -13.00
CA GLU A 387 5.10 -26.64 -13.22
C GLU A 387 5.82 -26.03 -12.02
N ARG A 388 5.29 -24.95 -11.45
CA ARG A 388 5.83 -24.30 -10.26
C ARG A 388 5.81 -25.24 -9.07
N HIS A 389 4.71 -25.96 -8.85
CA HIS A 389 4.61 -26.97 -7.80
C HIS A 389 5.69 -28.05 -7.96
N ALA A 390 5.87 -28.62 -9.16
CA ALA A 390 6.90 -29.60 -9.43
C ALA A 390 8.32 -29.06 -9.17
N LYS A 391 8.61 -27.83 -9.62
CA LYS A 391 9.91 -27.17 -9.40
C LYS A 391 10.19 -26.86 -7.93
N ARG A 392 9.21 -26.50 -7.16
CA ARG A 392 9.32 -26.31 -5.70
C ARG A 392 9.72 -27.59 -5.00
N LEU A 393 9.08 -28.72 -5.34
CA LEU A 393 9.42 -30.03 -4.75
C LEU A 393 10.82 -30.49 -5.16
N GLU A 394 11.26 -30.19 -6.38
CA GLU A 394 12.60 -30.54 -6.88
C GLU A 394 13.70 -29.66 -6.26
N GLN A 395 13.52 -28.34 -6.19
CA GLN A 395 14.60 -27.39 -5.91
C GLN A 395 14.49 -26.70 -4.55
N GLU A 396 13.30 -26.40 -4.06
CA GLU A 396 13.13 -25.68 -2.78
C GLU A 396 12.99 -26.62 -1.58
N LYS A 397 12.34 -27.77 -1.76
CA LYS A 397 12.21 -28.73 -0.66
C LYS A 397 13.57 -29.15 -0.09
N PRO A 398 14.63 -29.48 -0.87
CA PRO A 398 15.95 -29.74 -0.30
C PRO A 398 16.55 -28.57 0.46
N VAL A 399 16.31 -27.31 0.00
CA VAL A 399 16.76 -26.10 0.71
C VAL A 399 16.03 -25.97 2.05
N LEU A 400 14.73 -26.25 2.09
CA LEU A 400 13.93 -26.22 3.30
C LEU A 400 14.35 -27.31 4.30
N ASP A 401 14.59 -28.52 3.83
CA ASP A 401 15.06 -29.63 4.68
C ASP A 401 16.42 -29.28 5.31
N ALA A 402 17.34 -28.69 4.54
CA ALA A 402 18.63 -28.21 5.04
C ALA A 402 18.48 -27.04 6.03
N LEU A 403 17.59 -26.09 5.74
CA LEU A 403 17.28 -24.95 6.63
C LEU A 403 16.71 -25.43 7.97
N LEU A 404 15.79 -26.39 7.97
CA LEU A 404 15.22 -26.93 9.20
C LEU A 404 16.26 -27.63 10.07
N ALA A 405 17.10 -28.48 9.46
CA ALA A 405 18.21 -29.15 10.15
C ALA A 405 19.19 -28.14 10.76
N TRP A 406 19.57 -27.13 9.97
CA TRP A 406 20.42 -26.04 10.44
C TRP A 406 19.76 -25.23 11.58
N ALA A 407 18.48 -24.85 11.46
CA ALA A 407 17.77 -24.04 12.45
C ALA A 407 17.69 -24.77 13.81
N ASN A 408 17.41 -26.09 13.81
CA ASN A 408 17.40 -26.91 15.03
C ASN A 408 18.79 -26.94 15.68
N ALA A 409 19.87 -27.11 14.91
CA ALA A 409 21.24 -27.10 15.42
C ALA A 409 21.67 -25.70 15.93
N ALA A 410 21.26 -24.64 15.24
CA ALA A 410 21.56 -23.25 15.62
C ALA A 410 20.77 -22.79 16.86
N SER A 411 19.54 -23.28 17.06
CA SER A 411 18.70 -22.93 18.20
C SER A 411 19.36 -23.26 19.53
N GLY A 412 20.06 -24.41 19.63
CA GLY A 412 20.81 -24.78 20.81
C GLY A 412 22.02 -23.90 21.13
N LYS A 413 22.48 -23.08 20.16
CA LYS A 413 23.65 -22.19 20.30
C LYS A 413 23.25 -20.72 20.50
N ALA A 414 22.00 -20.36 20.27
CA ALA A 414 21.52 -18.99 20.32
C ALA A 414 20.83 -18.69 21.66
N THR A 415 21.13 -17.54 22.25
CA THR A 415 20.43 -17.08 23.46
C THR A 415 18.95 -16.78 23.08
N PRO A 416 17.94 -17.34 23.77
CA PRO A 416 16.53 -17.21 23.40
C PRO A 416 16.03 -15.77 23.25
N LYS A 417 16.53 -14.84 24.08
CA LYS A 417 16.14 -13.42 24.06
C LYS A 417 16.95 -12.57 23.08
N SER A 418 18.01 -13.10 22.45
CA SER A 418 18.77 -12.40 21.44
C SER A 418 17.95 -12.19 20.15
N ALA A 419 18.38 -11.30 19.27
CA ALA A 419 17.73 -11.10 17.99
C ALA A 419 17.75 -12.38 17.13
N LEU A 420 18.87 -13.10 17.12
CA LEU A 420 18.99 -14.39 16.44
C LEU A 420 18.08 -15.45 17.09
N GLY A 421 18.04 -15.53 18.45
CA GLY A 421 17.17 -16.49 19.16
C GLY A 421 15.70 -16.26 18.83
N ARG A 422 15.25 -15.00 18.76
CA ARG A 422 13.89 -14.65 18.33
C ARG A 422 13.62 -15.02 16.87
N ALA A 423 14.59 -14.84 15.98
CA ALA A 423 14.46 -15.21 14.56
C ALA A 423 14.31 -16.73 14.39
N LEU A 424 15.13 -17.52 15.08
CA LEU A 424 15.07 -18.98 15.09
C LEU A 424 13.76 -19.49 15.73
N HIS A 425 13.35 -18.91 16.86
CA HIS A 425 12.09 -19.26 17.50
C HIS A 425 10.90 -19.01 16.55
N TYR A 426 10.83 -17.84 15.92
CA TYR A 426 9.79 -17.53 14.95
C TYR A 426 9.79 -18.53 13.78
N LEU A 427 10.96 -18.81 13.20
CA LEU A 427 11.08 -19.75 12.10
C LEU A 427 10.54 -21.14 12.46
N LEU A 428 10.96 -21.69 13.62
CA LEU A 428 10.56 -23.02 14.08
C LEU A 428 9.08 -23.08 14.48
N GLU A 429 8.57 -22.06 15.16
CA GLU A 429 7.16 -21.96 15.54
C GLU A 429 6.26 -21.85 14.32
N GLN A 430 6.64 -21.05 13.34
CA GLN A 430 5.87 -20.84 12.12
C GLN A 430 6.12 -21.89 11.05
N TRP A 431 7.05 -22.80 11.25
CA TRP A 431 7.45 -23.82 10.26
C TRP A 431 6.28 -24.58 9.63
N PRO A 432 5.28 -25.09 10.40
CA PRO A 432 4.16 -25.81 9.82
C PRO A 432 3.31 -25.00 8.85
N TYR A 433 3.31 -23.67 8.99
CA TYR A 433 2.59 -22.74 8.11
C TYR A 433 3.47 -22.30 6.95
N LEU A 434 4.77 -22.07 7.18
CA LEU A 434 5.72 -21.62 6.18
C LEU A 434 5.92 -22.63 5.04
N ILE A 435 5.86 -23.94 5.32
CA ILE A 435 6.05 -24.97 4.29
C ILE A 435 4.80 -25.23 3.44
N ARG A 436 3.63 -24.73 3.84
CA ARG A 436 2.36 -25.03 3.17
C ARG A 436 2.30 -24.50 1.73
N TYR A 437 3.09 -23.50 1.37
CA TYR A 437 3.14 -23.02 -0.01
C TYR A 437 3.64 -24.09 -1.01
N LEU A 438 4.30 -25.13 -0.53
CA LEU A 438 4.66 -26.30 -1.33
C LEU A 438 3.47 -27.16 -1.72
N GLU A 439 2.30 -27.03 -1.10
CA GLU A 439 1.15 -27.90 -1.34
C GLU A 439 0.38 -27.53 -2.60
N ASP A 440 0.52 -26.29 -3.10
CA ASP A 440 -0.19 -25.82 -4.28
C ASP A 440 0.66 -24.74 -5.00
N GLY A 441 0.85 -24.88 -6.29
CA GLY A 441 1.64 -23.93 -7.10
C GLY A 441 1.01 -22.53 -7.25
N ARG A 442 -0.27 -22.36 -6.89
CA ARG A 442 -0.95 -21.05 -6.85
C ARG A 442 -0.57 -20.22 -5.62
N LEU A 443 -0.06 -20.86 -4.56
CA LEU A 443 0.30 -20.19 -3.32
C LEU A 443 1.56 -19.35 -3.51
N GLU A 444 1.62 -18.20 -2.87
CA GLU A 444 2.78 -17.30 -2.91
C GLU A 444 3.75 -17.60 -1.75
N LEU A 445 5.03 -17.33 -1.92
CA LEU A 445 6.03 -17.49 -0.86
C LEU A 445 5.85 -16.49 0.28
N SER A 446 5.18 -15.36 0.01
CA SER A 446 5.03 -14.27 0.98
C SER A 446 3.65 -13.61 0.93
N ASN A 447 3.30 -12.93 2.03
CA ASN A 447 2.09 -12.12 2.12
C ASN A 447 2.29 -10.67 1.66
N ASN A 448 3.35 -10.38 0.90
CA ASN A 448 3.68 -9.02 0.44
C ASN A 448 2.55 -8.36 -0.36
N ARG A 449 1.68 -9.16 -0.98
CA ARG A 449 0.52 -8.67 -1.72
C ARG A 449 -0.47 -7.96 -0.79
N ALA A 450 -0.83 -8.56 0.34
CA ALA A 450 -1.66 -7.90 1.36
C ALA A 450 -0.95 -6.70 1.98
N GLU A 451 0.35 -6.83 2.28
CA GLU A 451 1.16 -5.72 2.82
C GLU A 451 1.18 -4.50 1.87
N ARG A 452 1.25 -4.71 0.55
CA ARG A 452 1.13 -3.62 -0.43
C ARG A 452 -0.26 -3.01 -0.45
N SER A 453 -1.30 -3.84 -0.39
CA SER A 453 -2.69 -3.36 -0.44
C SER A 453 -3.12 -2.62 0.82
N ILE A 454 -2.54 -2.91 1.99
CA ILE A 454 -2.87 -2.16 3.23
C ILE A 454 -2.14 -0.81 3.32
N LYS A 455 -1.06 -0.61 2.54
CA LYS A 455 -0.26 0.63 2.54
C LYS A 455 -1.05 1.91 2.28
N PRO A 456 -1.95 1.99 1.28
CA PRO A 456 -2.74 3.20 1.04
C PRO A 456 -3.47 3.68 2.29
N PHE A 457 -4.08 2.78 3.05
CA PHE A 457 -4.71 3.10 4.32
C PHE A 457 -3.70 3.61 5.36
N VAL A 458 -2.54 2.94 5.49
CA VAL A 458 -1.48 3.33 6.43
C VAL A 458 -0.93 4.72 6.09
N MET A 459 -0.74 5.02 4.80
CA MET A 459 -0.29 6.35 4.34
C MET A 459 -1.36 7.42 4.61
N GLY A 460 -2.61 7.15 4.28
CA GLY A 460 -3.73 8.04 4.57
C GLY A 460 -3.83 8.34 6.07
N ARG A 461 -3.71 7.31 6.92
CA ARG A 461 -3.73 7.46 8.38
C ARG A 461 -2.66 8.44 8.90
N LYS A 462 -1.47 8.49 8.31
CA LYS A 462 -0.44 9.47 8.69
C LYS A 462 -0.86 10.92 8.43
N ASN A 463 -1.81 11.17 7.53
CA ASN A 463 -2.31 12.50 7.20
C ASN A 463 -3.56 12.89 8.03
N TRP A 464 -4.55 11.99 8.14
CA TRP A 464 -5.80 12.29 8.85
C TRP A 464 -5.83 11.78 10.29
N LEU A 465 -4.84 11.00 10.73
CA LEU A 465 -4.49 10.51 12.08
C LEU A 465 -5.50 9.54 12.69
N PHE A 466 -6.79 9.81 12.70
CA PHE A 466 -7.85 9.06 13.39
C PHE A 466 -9.18 9.11 12.64
N ALA A 467 -10.06 8.17 12.93
CA ALA A 467 -11.48 8.27 12.64
C ALA A 467 -12.22 8.86 13.86
N ASN A 468 -13.22 9.70 13.62
CA ASN A 468 -13.98 10.30 14.74
C ASN A 468 -14.94 9.28 15.39
N THR A 469 -15.59 8.46 14.56
CA THR A 469 -16.63 7.50 14.98
C THR A 469 -16.42 6.14 14.31
N PRO A 470 -16.99 5.06 14.88
CA PRO A 470 -17.03 3.75 14.23
C PRO A 470 -17.68 3.78 12.83
N GLY A 471 -18.80 4.51 12.66
CA GLY A 471 -19.45 4.69 11.35
C GLY A 471 -18.53 5.33 10.32
N GLY A 472 -17.71 6.34 10.73
CA GLY A 472 -16.70 6.94 9.86
C GLY A 472 -15.57 5.98 9.49
N ALA A 473 -15.18 5.07 10.38
CA ALA A 473 -14.21 4.02 10.11
C ALA A 473 -14.77 2.95 9.16
N GLN A 474 -16.02 2.54 9.36
CA GLN A 474 -16.73 1.60 8.50
C GLN A 474 -16.91 2.15 7.08
N SER A 475 -17.40 3.38 6.93
CA SER A 475 -17.53 4.00 5.60
C SER A 475 -16.17 4.16 4.92
N SER A 476 -15.10 4.43 5.69
CA SER A 476 -13.74 4.48 5.14
C SER A 476 -13.29 3.11 4.63
N SER A 477 -13.61 2.01 5.32
CA SER A 477 -13.28 0.65 4.85
C SER A 477 -13.98 0.34 3.53
N VAL A 478 -15.26 0.67 3.40
CA VAL A 478 -16.03 0.47 2.16
C VAL A 478 -15.44 1.26 0.99
N ILE A 479 -15.18 2.57 1.20
CA ILE A 479 -14.67 3.45 0.14
C ILE A 479 -13.26 3.01 -0.29
N TYR A 480 -12.34 2.67 0.66
CA TYR A 480 -11.03 2.13 0.35
C TYR A 480 -11.14 0.81 -0.44
N SER A 481 -12.07 -0.07 -0.07
CA SER A 481 -12.28 -1.35 -0.74
C SER A 481 -12.61 -1.17 -2.22
N LEU A 482 -13.57 -0.29 -2.54
CA LEU A 482 -13.95 -0.05 -3.93
C LEU A 482 -12.83 0.63 -4.72
N ILE A 483 -12.15 1.61 -4.12
CA ILE A 483 -11.04 2.32 -4.75
C ILE A 483 -9.87 1.37 -5.05
N GLU A 484 -9.43 0.58 -4.07
CA GLU A 484 -8.28 -0.31 -4.26
C GLU A 484 -8.64 -1.51 -5.18
N THR A 485 -9.88 -2.01 -5.11
CA THR A 485 -10.36 -3.01 -6.07
C THR A 485 -10.41 -2.43 -7.50
N ALA A 486 -10.88 -1.20 -7.67
CA ALA A 486 -10.87 -0.53 -8.97
C ALA A 486 -9.45 -0.38 -9.54
N LYS A 487 -8.48 0.05 -8.73
CA LYS A 487 -7.06 0.17 -9.13
C LYS A 487 -6.47 -1.16 -9.56
N GLU A 488 -6.70 -2.24 -8.79
CA GLU A 488 -6.22 -3.57 -9.12
C GLU A 488 -6.83 -4.12 -10.42
N ASN A 489 -8.02 -3.64 -10.81
CA ASN A 489 -8.66 -3.94 -12.09
C ASN A 489 -8.28 -2.95 -13.23
N GLY A 490 -7.28 -2.07 -13.01
CA GLY A 490 -6.79 -1.12 -14.01
C GLY A 490 -7.74 0.04 -14.29
N LEU A 491 -8.61 0.39 -13.33
CA LEU A 491 -9.56 1.49 -13.44
C LEU A 491 -9.02 2.75 -12.76
N ASP A 492 -9.36 3.91 -13.33
CA ASP A 492 -9.20 5.20 -12.67
C ASP A 492 -10.22 5.34 -11.54
N PRO A 493 -9.82 5.57 -10.28
CA PRO A 493 -10.73 5.63 -9.14
C PRO A 493 -11.82 6.69 -9.25
N TYR A 494 -11.49 7.86 -9.84
CA TYR A 494 -12.47 8.92 -10.01
C TYR A 494 -13.54 8.54 -11.03
N ARG A 495 -13.13 8.03 -12.18
CA ARG A 495 -14.04 7.63 -13.27
C ARG A 495 -14.93 6.47 -12.82
N TYR A 496 -14.35 5.49 -12.10
CA TYR A 496 -15.13 4.37 -11.56
C TYR A 496 -16.17 4.84 -10.55
N LEU A 497 -15.78 5.62 -9.53
CA LEU A 497 -16.72 6.14 -8.54
C LEU A 497 -17.79 7.02 -9.19
N LEU A 498 -17.41 7.88 -10.13
CA LEU A 498 -18.34 8.70 -10.87
C LEU A 498 -19.37 7.86 -11.65
N TRP A 499 -18.92 6.83 -12.34
CA TRP A 499 -19.79 5.90 -13.05
C TRP A 499 -20.77 5.19 -12.10
N VAL A 500 -20.28 4.68 -10.97
CA VAL A 500 -21.15 4.06 -9.94
C VAL A 500 -22.19 5.05 -9.43
N LEU A 501 -21.75 6.25 -9.01
CA LEU A 501 -22.63 7.23 -8.37
C LEU A 501 -23.66 7.87 -9.33
N ARG A 502 -23.39 7.88 -10.63
CA ARG A 502 -24.35 8.32 -11.65
C ARG A 502 -25.41 7.26 -11.93
N ASN A 503 -25.05 5.99 -11.89
CA ASN A 503 -25.94 4.91 -12.30
C ASN A 503 -26.72 4.26 -11.14
N ALA A 504 -26.11 4.14 -9.97
CA ALA A 504 -26.71 3.45 -8.82
C ALA A 504 -28.11 3.95 -8.44
N PRO A 505 -28.40 5.28 -8.38
CA PRO A 505 -29.72 5.76 -8.00
C PRO A 505 -30.85 5.34 -8.95
N ALA A 506 -30.59 5.28 -10.26
CA ALA A 506 -31.58 4.85 -11.23
C ALA A 506 -31.72 3.33 -11.28
N MET A 507 -30.59 2.61 -11.29
CA MET A 507 -30.58 1.14 -11.37
C MET A 507 -31.20 0.49 -10.15
N SER A 508 -31.02 1.05 -8.95
CA SER A 508 -31.63 0.53 -7.70
C SER A 508 -33.15 0.57 -7.68
N GLN A 509 -33.77 1.41 -8.52
CA GLN A 509 -35.24 1.45 -8.67
C GLN A 509 -35.76 0.42 -9.69
N MET A 510 -34.89 -0.11 -10.55
CA MET A 510 -35.26 -1.02 -11.64
C MET A 510 -34.96 -2.48 -11.33
N ASP A 511 -33.88 -2.74 -10.58
CA ASP A 511 -33.37 -4.10 -10.35
C ASP A 511 -32.80 -4.22 -8.93
N GLU A 512 -33.25 -5.23 -8.18
CA GLU A 512 -32.70 -5.52 -6.84
C GLU A 512 -31.23 -5.97 -6.88
N ALA A 513 -30.80 -6.58 -7.98
CA ALA A 513 -29.42 -7.03 -8.20
C ALA A 513 -28.50 -5.96 -8.83
N TRP A 514 -28.94 -4.70 -8.87
CA TRP A 514 -28.20 -3.58 -9.49
C TRP A 514 -26.72 -3.49 -9.10
N ALA A 515 -26.37 -3.84 -7.85
CA ALA A 515 -25.01 -3.76 -7.35
C ALA A 515 -24.05 -4.72 -8.08
N GLU A 516 -24.55 -5.85 -8.60
CA GLU A 516 -23.76 -6.81 -9.38
C GLU A 516 -23.34 -6.24 -10.75
N GLN A 517 -24.12 -5.31 -11.28
CA GLN A 517 -23.85 -4.67 -12.57
C GLN A 517 -22.82 -3.54 -12.45
N LEU A 518 -22.59 -3.02 -11.23
CA LEU A 518 -21.67 -1.90 -10.97
C LEU A 518 -20.33 -2.33 -10.34
N LEU A 519 -19.98 -3.61 -10.45
CA LEU A 519 -18.69 -4.13 -10.00
C LEU A 519 -17.54 -3.56 -10.83
N PRO A 520 -16.31 -3.43 -10.26
CA PRO A 520 -15.13 -2.99 -11.01
C PRO A 520 -14.85 -3.82 -12.26
N ALA A 521 -15.13 -5.14 -12.22
CA ALA A 521 -14.97 -6.03 -13.37
C ALA A 521 -15.93 -5.68 -14.54
N SER A 522 -17.09 -5.11 -14.23
CA SER A 522 -18.12 -4.72 -15.20
C SER A 522 -17.99 -3.27 -15.70
N ALA A 523 -17.01 -2.53 -15.18
CA ALA A 523 -16.85 -1.12 -15.52
C ALA A 523 -16.52 -0.90 -16.99
N PRO A 524 -17.14 0.11 -17.66
CA PRO A 524 -16.92 0.40 -19.06
C PRO A 524 -15.49 0.89 -19.35
N GLN A 525 -15.12 0.83 -20.64
CA GLN A 525 -13.76 1.17 -21.10
C GLN A 525 -13.32 2.60 -20.71
N GLU A 526 -14.24 3.53 -20.66
CA GLU A 526 -14.00 4.93 -20.25
C GLU A 526 -13.53 5.07 -18.80
N CYS A 527 -13.81 4.07 -17.94
CA CYS A 527 -13.30 4.03 -16.58
C CYS A 527 -11.85 3.52 -16.49
N ARG A 528 -11.29 2.96 -17.56
CA ARG A 528 -9.94 2.41 -17.56
C ARG A 528 -8.89 3.50 -17.64
N ILE A 529 -7.76 3.24 -17.00
CA ILE A 529 -6.56 4.07 -17.18
C ILE A 529 -6.08 3.85 -18.63
N PRO A 530 -5.83 4.91 -19.42
CA PRO A 530 -5.26 4.76 -20.75
C PRO A 530 -3.96 3.94 -20.67
N LYS A 531 -3.84 2.91 -21.49
CA LYS A 531 -2.57 2.19 -21.62
C LYS A 531 -1.60 3.10 -22.37
N GLU A 532 -0.41 3.29 -21.83
CA GLU A 532 0.70 3.98 -22.48
C GLU A 532 1.09 3.32 -23.80
#